data_b75301c8772ea4473e82c8670a229093
#
_entry.id   b75301c8772ea4473e82c8670a229093
#
_cell.length_a   1.000
_cell.length_b   1.000
_cell.length_c   1.000
_cell.angle_alpha   90.00
_cell.angle_beta   90.00
_cell.angle_gamma   90.00
#
_symmetry.space_group_name_H-M   'P 1'
#
loop_
_entity.id
_entity.type
_entity.pdbx_description
1 polymer ?
#
loop_
_entity_poly.entity_id
_entity_poly.type
_entity_poly.pdbx_seq_one_letter_code
_entity_poly.pdbx_strand_id
1 'polypeptide(L)'
;MTTQEGGNVGVCAIKGNFDDAQTGVKRIFSDERLKEKAAEQGFIFGSANSINWGRLVPQIVYYFSAYCDLIEQGRIKAGDEINVVVPTGNFGNILAGYYAKKMGLPIKKLVCASNTNNVLTDFLKTGEYNRNRKFYATTSPSMDILISSNLERLLYHMSGEDSNTVNELMSALSKDGKYRVSPQLIEKIQEEFSAGYCDEKCVDETIKHNFDDYKYLCDTHTAVAVDVYENYVKETGDDIPTVIDSTATPYKFSKSV
;
A
#
# COMPACT_ATOMS: atom_id res chain seq x y z
N MET A 1 4.12 -19.77 -5.09
CA MET A 1 5.12 -19.41 -6.11
C MET A 1 5.06 -20.33 -7.33
N THR A 2 4.84 -21.61 -7.16
CA THR A 2 4.76 -22.59 -8.25
C THR A 2 3.64 -22.36 -9.27
N THR A 3 2.60 -21.62 -8.92
CA THR A 3 1.46 -21.31 -9.80
C THR A 3 1.78 -20.32 -10.92
N GLN A 4 2.96 -19.71 -10.91
CA GLN A 4 3.38 -18.70 -11.90
C GLN A 4 4.59 -19.13 -12.73
N GLU A 5 5.02 -20.37 -12.59
CA GLU A 5 6.06 -20.94 -13.43
C GLU A 5 5.56 -21.20 -14.86
N GLY A 6 6.38 -20.92 -15.85
CA GLY A 6 6.07 -21.11 -17.26
C GLY A 6 7.35 -21.11 -18.10
N GLY A 7 7.24 -21.43 -19.38
CA GLY A 7 8.39 -21.56 -20.28
C GLY A 7 9.24 -20.28 -20.44
N ASN A 8 8.67 -19.12 -20.09
CA ASN A 8 9.33 -17.81 -20.12
C ASN A 8 9.42 -17.16 -18.74
N VAL A 9 9.17 -17.91 -17.67
CA VAL A 9 9.19 -17.43 -16.28
C VAL A 9 10.17 -18.26 -15.47
N GLY A 10 11.17 -17.61 -14.88
CA GLY A 10 12.10 -18.20 -13.92
C GLY A 10 11.79 -17.73 -12.51
N VAL A 11 11.85 -18.64 -11.54
CA VAL A 11 11.69 -18.31 -10.11
C VAL A 11 13.01 -18.57 -9.39
N CYS A 12 13.52 -17.56 -8.70
CA CYS A 12 14.75 -17.66 -7.91
C CYS A 12 14.46 -17.26 -6.46
N ALA A 13 14.74 -18.18 -5.54
CA ALA A 13 14.67 -17.87 -4.10
C ALA A 13 16.02 -17.31 -3.63
N ILE A 14 15.97 -16.25 -2.84
CA ILE A 14 17.14 -15.68 -2.18
C ILE A 14 17.13 -15.98 -0.68
N LYS A 15 18.30 -15.99 -0.05
CA LYS A 15 18.43 -16.01 1.41
C LYS A 15 18.32 -14.57 1.91
N GLY A 16 17.14 -14.16 2.35
CA GLY A 16 16.86 -12.81 2.80
C GLY A 16 15.36 -12.53 2.86
N ASN A 17 15.01 -11.29 3.09
CA ASN A 17 13.64 -10.81 3.13
C ASN A 17 13.27 -10.06 1.84
N PHE A 18 12.06 -9.49 1.80
CA PHE A 18 11.56 -8.75 0.64
C PHE A 18 12.40 -7.49 0.33
N ASP A 19 12.88 -6.79 1.35
CA ASP A 19 13.71 -5.58 1.18
C ASP A 19 15.08 -5.92 0.58
N ASP A 20 15.65 -7.09 0.93
CA ASP A 20 16.90 -7.59 0.33
C ASP A 20 16.69 -7.89 -1.16
N ALA A 21 15.58 -8.56 -1.52
CA ALA A 21 15.22 -8.82 -2.90
C ALA A 21 15.02 -7.51 -3.68
N GLN A 22 14.28 -6.57 -3.13
CA GLN A 22 14.02 -5.28 -3.77
C GLN A 22 15.29 -4.46 -3.96
N THR A 23 16.20 -4.47 -2.97
CA THR A 23 17.49 -3.82 -3.08
C THR A 23 18.36 -4.46 -4.17
N GLY A 24 18.35 -5.79 -4.25
CA GLY A 24 19.04 -6.52 -5.31
C GLY A 24 18.54 -6.16 -6.71
N VAL A 25 17.22 -6.13 -6.89
CA VAL A 25 16.58 -5.71 -8.14
C VAL A 25 16.97 -4.27 -8.52
N LYS A 26 16.91 -3.33 -7.58
CA LYS A 26 17.31 -1.93 -7.83
C LYS A 26 18.77 -1.82 -8.27
N ARG A 27 19.68 -2.59 -7.67
CA ARG A 27 21.10 -2.64 -8.08
C ARG A 27 21.27 -3.16 -9.50
N ILE A 28 20.54 -4.23 -9.87
CA ILE A 28 20.55 -4.78 -11.25
C ILE A 28 20.06 -3.73 -12.24
N PHE A 29 18.98 -3.03 -11.92
CA PHE A 29 18.40 -2.00 -12.78
C PHE A 29 19.27 -0.76 -12.94
N SER A 30 20.18 -0.50 -12.00
CA SER A 30 21.14 0.63 -12.07
C SER A 30 22.50 0.24 -12.63
N ASP A 31 22.76 -1.02 -12.92
CA ASP A 31 24.05 -1.50 -13.48
C ASP A 31 24.02 -1.39 -15.02
N GLU A 32 24.70 -0.36 -15.55
CA GLU A 32 24.78 -0.10 -16.98
C GLU A 32 25.39 -1.27 -17.76
N ARG A 33 26.41 -1.95 -17.20
CA ARG A 33 27.02 -3.11 -17.84
C ARG A 33 26.04 -4.27 -18.03
N LEU A 34 25.13 -4.47 -17.06
CA LEU A 34 24.08 -5.49 -17.19
C LEU A 34 23.02 -5.07 -18.19
N LYS A 35 22.68 -3.78 -18.28
CA LYS A 35 21.77 -3.26 -19.30
C LYS A 35 22.33 -3.46 -20.71
N GLU A 36 23.61 -3.13 -20.91
CA GLU A 36 24.30 -3.33 -22.20
C GLU A 36 24.28 -4.79 -22.62
N LYS A 37 24.65 -5.71 -21.71
CA LYS A 37 24.62 -7.15 -21.99
C LYS A 37 23.22 -7.66 -22.31
N ALA A 38 22.18 -7.15 -21.64
CA ALA A 38 20.81 -7.52 -21.95
C ALA A 38 20.41 -7.00 -23.34
N ALA A 39 20.78 -5.76 -23.66
CA ALA A 39 20.50 -5.15 -24.97
C ALA A 39 21.18 -5.90 -26.12
N GLU A 40 22.41 -6.36 -25.95
CA GLU A 40 23.14 -7.22 -26.91
C GLU A 40 22.38 -8.53 -27.23
N GLN A 41 21.59 -9.03 -26.27
CA GLN A 41 20.75 -10.21 -26.42
C GLN A 41 19.31 -9.86 -26.84
N GLY A 42 19.01 -8.61 -27.16
CA GLY A 42 17.68 -8.15 -27.57
C GLY A 42 16.68 -7.97 -26.42
N PHE A 43 17.15 -7.87 -25.18
CA PHE A 43 16.29 -7.68 -24.00
C PHE A 43 16.49 -6.30 -23.39
N ILE A 44 15.43 -5.79 -22.77
CA ILE A 44 15.47 -4.61 -21.90
C ILE A 44 14.91 -4.99 -20.51
N PHE A 45 15.45 -4.38 -19.46
CA PHE A 45 14.90 -4.57 -18.13
C PHE A 45 13.57 -3.81 -17.99
N GLY A 46 12.57 -4.50 -17.43
CA GLY A 46 11.30 -3.92 -17.02
C GLY A 46 10.91 -4.38 -15.62
N SER A 47 10.09 -3.64 -14.93
CA SER A 47 9.62 -3.99 -13.59
C SER A 47 8.14 -4.30 -13.58
N ALA A 48 7.75 -5.42 -12.96
CA ALA A 48 6.36 -5.74 -12.65
C ALA A 48 5.94 -5.28 -11.24
N ASN A 49 6.79 -4.56 -10.52
CA ASN A 49 6.50 -3.97 -9.22
C ASN A 49 5.69 -2.66 -9.38
N SER A 50 4.99 -2.24 -8.34
CA SER A 50 4.23 -0.97 -8.27
C SER A 50 5.08 0.30 -8.42
N ILE A 51 6.41 0.20 -8.39
CA ILE A 51 7.32 1.28 -8.81
C ILE A 51 7.09 1.64 -10.28
N ASN A 52 6.76 0.65 -11.12
CA ASN A 52 6.44 0.89 -12.52
C ASN A 52 5.08 1.57 -12.63
N TRP A 53 5.07 2.75 -13.25
CA TRP A 53 3.85 3.52 -13.49
C TRP A 53 2.77 2.72 -14.23
N GLY A 54 3.18 1.90 -15.20
CA GLY A 54 2.29 0.99 -15.93
C GLY A 54 1.63 -0.09 -15.05
N ARG A 55 2.09 -0.27 -13.81
CA ARG A 55 1.46 -1.14 -12.80
C ARG A 55 0.57 -0.37 -11.83
N LEU A 56 0.81 0.92 -11.65
CA LEU A 56 0.04 1.77 -10.78
C LEU A 56 -1.23 2.29 -11.46
N VAL A 57 -1.09 2.81 -12.68
CA VAL A 57 -2.21 3.42 -13.43
C VAL A 57 -3.44 2.53 -13.55
N PRO A 58 -3.33 1.24 -13.92
CA PRO A 58 -4.51 0.37 -14.00
C PRO A 58 -5.25 0.19 -12.67
N GLN A 59 -4.57 0.39 -11.53
CA GLN A 59 -5.19 0.27 -10.21
C GLN A 59 -6.19 1.40 -9.94
N ILE A 60 -6.08 2.54 -10.62
CA ILE A 60 -7.05 3.64 -10.53
C ILE A 60 -8.45 3.15 -10.91
N VAL A 61 -8.54 2.25 -11.89
CA VAL A 61 -9.82 1.69 -12.39
C VAL A 61 -10.58 0.95 -11.29
N TYR A 62 -9.89 0.30 -10.35
CA TYR A 62 -10.54 -0.46 -9.26
C TYR A 62 -11.42 0.44 -8.39
N TYR A 63 -10.98 1.66 -8.11
CA TYR A 63 -11.72 2.63 -7.31
C TYR A 63 -12.98 3.13 -8.02
N PHE A 64 -12.88 3.42 -9.32
CA PHE A 64 -14.05 3.76 -10.13
C PHE A 64 -15.03 2.60 -10.24
N SER A 65 -14.53 1.38 -10.46
CA SER A 65 -15.37 0.18 -10.52
C SER A 65 -16.13 -0.03 -9.22
N ALA A 66 -15.42 -0.04 -8.08
CA ALA A 66 -16.05 -0.21 -6.77
C ALA A 66 -17.10 0.87 -6.48
N TYR A 67 -16.84 2.11 -6.86
CA TYR A 67 -17.80 3.20 -6.71
C TYR A 67 -19.05 2.99 -7.57
N CYS A 68 -18.88 2.59 -8.84
CA CYS A 68 -20.00 2.26 -9.73
C CYS A 68 -20.81 1.08 -9.21
N ASP A 69 -20.14 0.04 -8.68
CA ASP A 69 -20.81 -1.12 -8.10
C ASP A 69 -21.68 -0.74 -6.88
N LEU A 70 -21.24 0.20 -6.05
CA LEU A 70 -22.04 0.72 -4.94
C LEU A 70 -23.29 1.46 -5.42
N ILE A 71 -23.18 2.23 -6.51
CA ILE A 71 -24.33 2.91 -7.14
C ILE A 71 -25.29 1.87 -7.71
N GLU A 72 -24.79 0.89 -8.46
CA GLU A 72 -25.61 -0.16 -9.08
C GLU A 72 -26.36 -0.98 -8.04
N GLN A 73 -25.72 -1.25 -6.89
CA GLN A 73 -26.33 -1.93 -5.75
C GLN A 73 -27.30 -1.03 -4.95
N GLY A 74 -27.44 0.25 -5.31
CA GLY A 74 -28.29 1.20 -4.60
C GLY A 74 -27.81 1.56 -3.19
N ARG A 75 -26.53 1.34 -2.89
CA ARG A 75 -25.92 1.66 -1.59
C ARG A 75 -25.63 3.15 -1.45
N ILE A 76 -25.30 3.80 -2.55
CA ILE A 76 -25.05 5.24 -2.66
C ILE A 76 -25.71 5.79 -3.92
N LYS A 77 -25.77 7.10 -4.04
CA LYS A 77 -26.12 7.82 -5.28
C LYS A 77 -24.86 8.40 -5.91
N ALA A 78 -24.93 8.68 -7.20
CA ALA A 78 -23.83 9.38 -7.88
C ALA A 78 -23.58 10.75 -7.23
N GLY A 79 -22.35 10.99 -6.82
CA GLY A 79 -21.91 12.19 -6.10
C GLY A 79 -21.83 12.03 -4.58
N ASP A 80 -22.38 10.96 -4.00
CA ASP A 80 -22.21 10.68 -2.57
C ASP A 80 -20.74 10.34 -2.27
N GLU A 81 -20.23 10.83 -1.15
CA GLU A 81 -18.86 10.53 -0.71
C GLU A 81 -18.74 9.11 -0.13
N ILE A 82 -17.59 8.51 -0.34
CA ILE A 82 -17.20 7.24 0.28
C ILE A 82 -15.85 7.38 0.97
N ASN A 83 -15.58 6.51 1.95
CA ASN A 83 -14.22 6.23 2.40
C ASN A 83 -13.67 4.97 1.71
N VAL A 84 -12.35 4.87 1.63
CA VAL A 84 -11.70 3.63 1.17
C VAL A 84 -10.58 3.25 2.12
N VAL A 85 -10.62 2.00 2.62
CA VAL A 85 -9.57 1.43 3.47
C VAL A 85 -8.71 0.48 2.65
N VAL A 86 -7.40 0.68 2.68
CA VAL A 86 -6.46 -0.05 1.83
C VAL A 86 -5.37 -0.71 2.65
N PRO A 87 -5.26 -2.06 2.61
CA PRO A 87 -4.09 -2.76 3.16
C PRO A 87 -2.84 -2.29 2.43
N THR A 88 -1.92 -1.64 3.14
CA THR A 88 -0.88 -0.85 2.50
C THR A 88 0.53 -1.28 2.89
N GLY A 89 1.34 -1.62 1.89
CA GLY A 89 2.78 -1.79 2.00
C GLY A 89 3.52 -0.71 1.19
N ASN A 90 3.79 -0.97 -0.09
CA ASN A 90 4.53 -0.07 -0.97
C ASN A 90 3.77 1.19 -1.44
N PHE A 91 2.63 1.49 -0.83
CA PHE A 91 1.80 2.67 -1.10
C PHE A 91 1.26 2.80 -2.53
N GLY A 92 1.43 1.79 -3.38
CA GLY A 92 1.03 1.85 -4.79
C GLY A 92 -0.49 1.89 -4.96
N ASN A 93 -1.20 0.98 -4.31
CA ASN A 93 -2.65 0.86 -4.42
C ASN A 93 -3.35 2.09 -3.83
N ILE A 94 -3.07 2.47 -2.58
CA ILE A 94 -3.71 3.65 -1.96
C ILE A 94 -3.37 4.96 -2.71
N LEU A 95 -2.19 5.06 -3.33
CA LEU A 95 -1.83 6.18 -4.20
C LEU A 95 -2.70 6.21 -5.47
N ALA A 96 -3.05 5.05 -6.03
CA ALA A 96 -4.01 4.98 -7.13
C ALA A 96 -5.40 5.48 -6.71
N GLY A 97 -5.82 5.21 -5.47
CA GLY A 97 -7.02 5.82 -4.86
C GLY A 97 -6.93 7.34 -4.75
N TYR A 98 -5.78 7.86 -4.35
CA TYR A 98 -5.53 9.31 -4.35
C TYR A 98 -5.65 9.91 -5.75
N TYR A 99 -5.10 9.26 -6.78
CA TYR A 99 -5.27 9.71 -8.16
C TYR A 99 -6.74 9.62 -8.62
N ALA A 100 -7.47 8.57 -8.26
CA ALA A 100 -8.90 8.49 -8.54
C ALA A 100 -9.67 9.67 -7.94
N LYS A 101 -9.38 10.03 -6.67
CA LYS A 101 -9.93 11.23 -6.01
C LYS A 101 -9.56 12.51 -6.77
N LYS A 102 -8.30 12.67 -7.19
CA LYS A 102 -7.86 13.84 -7.99
C LYS A 102 -8.49 13.89 -9.37
N MET A 103 -8.94 12.76 -9.90
CA MET A 103 -9.72 12.68 -11.16
C MET A 103 -11.21 12.97 -10.95
N GLY A 104 -11.65 13.23 -9.72
CA GLY A 104 -13.02 13.62 -9.40
C GLY A 104 -13.88 12.54 -8.78
N LEU A 105 -13.33 11.36 -8.45
CA LEU A 105 -14.07 10.35 -7.69
C LEU A 105 -14.35 10.86 -6.26
N PRO A 106 -15.61 10.82 -5.77
CA PRO A 106 -15.96 11.40 -4.47
C PRO A 106 -15.47 10.52 -3.31
N ILE A 107 -14.16 10.49 -3.11
CA ILE A 107 -13.53 9.85 -1.95
C ILE A 107 -13.32 10.91 -0.87
N LYS A 108 -13.95 10.76 0.29
CA LYS A 108 -13.74 11.64 1.44
C LYS A 108 -12.40 11.37 2.08
N LYS A 109 -12.14 10.12 2.48
CA LYS A 109 -10.92 9.72 3.18
C LYS A 109 -10.34 8.42 2.62
N LEU A 110 -9.01 8.40 2.47
CA LEU A 110 -8.23 7.20 2.21
C LEU A 110 -7.59 6.73 3.52
N VAL A 111 -7.94 5.55 3.98
CA VAL A 111 -7.45 4.99 5.24
C VAL A 111 -6.35 3.97 4.97
N CYS A 112 -5.13 4.32 5.34
CA CYS A 112 -3.96 3.46 5.20
C CYS A 112 -3.93 2.45 6.35
N ALA A 113 -4.13 1.18 6.05
CA ALA A 113 -4.06 0.09 7.00
C ALA A 113 -2.69 -0.59 6.93
N SER A 114 -1.98 -0.64 8.07
CA SER A 114 -0.68 -1.29 8.22
C SER A 114 -0.79 -2.53 9.11
N ASN A 115 0.11 -3.50 8.92
CA ASN A 115 0.32 -4.55 9.90
C ASN A 115 1.30 -4.08 11.01
N THR A 116 1.86 -5.01 11.78
CA THR A 116 2.86 -4.69 12.83
C THR A 116 4.06 -3.86 12.33
N ASN A 117 4.37 -3.92 11.03
CA ASN A 117 5.37 -3.04 10.41
C ASN A 117 4.74 -1.67 10.06
N ASN A 118 4.31 -0.94 11.06
CA ASN A 118 3.44 0.23 11.00
C ASN A 118 4.13 1.57 10.67
N VAL A 119 5.21 1.55 9.91
CA VAL A 119 5.98 2.76 9.55
C VAL A 119 5.12 3.82 8.85
N LEU A 120 4.18 3.40 8.00
CA LEU A 120 3.26 4.30 7.31
C LEU A 120 2.24 4.91 8.27
N THR A 121 1.71 4.13 9.21
CA THR A 121 0.78 4.63 10.23
C THR A 121 1.43 5.71 11.08
N ASP A 122 2.66 5.47 11.56
CA ASP A 122 3.39 6.45 12.34
C ASP A 122 3.67 7.72 11.52
N PHE A 123 4.10 7.56 10.27
CA PHE A 123 4.34 8.69 9.37
C PHE A 123 3.08 9.54 9.16
N LEU A 124 1.96 8.92 8.81
CA LEU A 124 0.70 9.63 8.54
C LEU A 124 0.12 10.30 9.78
N LYS A 125 0.40 9.76 10.98
CA LYS A 125 -0.02 10.36 12.25
C LYS A 125 0.92 11.47 12.75
N THR A 126 2.23 11.36 12.48
CA THR A 126 3.24 12.24 13.14
C THR A 126 4.06 13.10 12.20
N GLY A 127 4.05 12.81 10.90
CA GLY A 127 4.95 13.42 9.90
C GLY A 127 6.39 12.89 9.96
N GLU A 128 6.71 11.94 10.84
CA GLU A 128 8.03 11.33 10.91
C GLU A 128 8.01 9.94 10.27
N TYR A 129 8.81 9.78 9.23
CA TYR A 129 9.11 8.48 8.64
C TYR A 129 10.42 7.95 9.21
N ASN A 130 10.39 6.77 9.84
CA ASN A 130 11.55 6.20 10.49
C ASN A 130 11.63 4.70 10.22
N ARG A 131 12.60 4.27 9.37
CA ARG A 131 12.87 2.86 9.06
C ARG A 131 13.80 2.16 10.06
N ASN A 132 14.40 2.91 11.00
CA ASN A 132 15.32 2.38 12.01
C ASN A 132 14.52 1.70 13.14
N ARG A 133 13.84 0.62 12.81
CA ARG A 133 12.98 -0.14 13.70
C ARG A 133 13.11 -1.64 13.44
N LYS A 134 12.64 -2.45 14.37
CA LYS A 134 12.59 -3.90 14.19
C LYS A 134 11.66 -4.25 13.03
N PHE A 135 12.09 -5.16 12.17
CA PHE A 135 11.27 -5.80 11.16
C PHE A 135 10.57 -7.02 11.74
N TYR A 136 9.30 -7.20 11.40
CA TYR A 136 8.50 -8.35 11.82
C TYR A 136 8.04 -9.10 10.57
N ALA A 137 8.30 -10.42 10.54
CA ALA A 137 7.68 -11.30 9.56
C ALA A 137 6.26 -11.65 10.05
N THR A 138 5.24 -11.29 9.28
CA THR A 138 3.84 -11.42 9.66
C THR A 138 3.10 -12.40 8.76
N THR A 139 1.84 -12.68 9.09
CA THR A 139 0.92 -13.47 8.26
C THR A 139 0.40 -12.69 7.04
N SER A 140 0.63 -11.36 6.99
CA SER A 140 0.32 -10.49 5.85
C SER A 140 1.59 -9.99 5.12
N PRO A 141 2.39 -10.89 4.51
CA PRO A 141 3.77 -10.60 4.10
C PRO A 141 3.90 -9.55 2.99
N SER A 142 2.86 -9.27 2.23
CA SER A 142 2.89 -8.19 1.22
C SER A 142 2.94 -6.78 1.84
N MET A 143 2.65 -6.68 3.14
CA MET A 143 2.71 -5.45 3.93
C MET A 143 3.97 -5.38 4.81
N ASP A 144 4.82 -6.42 4.80
CA ASP A 144 6.07 -6.50 5.57
C ASP A 144 7.14 -5.63 4.91
N ILE A 145 7.08 -4.33 5.16
CA ILE A 145 8.02 -3.36 4.61
C ILE A 145 8.45 -2.35 5.67
N LEU A 146 9.66 -1.83 5.54
CA LEU A 146 10.15 -0.66 6.27
C LEU A 146 10.43 0.52 5.33
N ILE A 147 10.44 0.29 4.01
CA ILE A 147 10.60 1.33 2.99
C ILE A 147 9.45 1.23 2.00
N SER A 148 8.59 2.24 2.00
CA SER A 148 7.43 2.33 1.10
C SER A 148 7.80 3.10 -0.17
N SER A 149 7.89 2.39 -1.29
CA SER A 149 8.50 2.90 -2.52
C SER A 149 7.69 3.93 -3.30
N ASN A 150 6.38 4.04 -3.06
CA ASN A 150 5.54 5.02 -3.77
C ASN A 150 5.15 6.23 -2.91
N LEU A 151 5.52 6.25 -1.62
CA LEU A 151 5.21 7.38 -0.75
C LEU A 151 5.89 8.67 -1.24
N GLU A 152 7.07 8.58 -1.85
CA GLU A 152 7.75 9.73 -2.44
C GLU A 152 6.90 10.45 -3.50
N ARG A 153 6.05 9.72 -4.24
CA ARG A 153 5.13 10.32 -5.23
C ARG A 153 4.03 11.14 -4.55
N LEU A 154 3.49 10.64 -3.42
CA LEU A 154 2.55 11.43 -2.63
C LEU A 154 3.22 12.70 -2.11
N LEU A 155 4.43 12.58 -1.55
CA LEU A 155 5.19 13.74 -1.05
C LEU A 155 5.43 14.78 -2.13
N TYR A 156 5.75 14.35 -3.35
CA TYR A 156 5.90 15.24 -4.50
C TYR A 156 4.62 16.04 -4.78
N HIS A 157 3.47 15.37 -4.90
CA HIS A 157 2.20 16.05 -5.13
C HIS A 157 1.80 16.97 -3.98
N MET A 158 1.94 16.51 -2.74
CA MET A 158 1.51 17.26 -1.56
C MET A 158 2.43 18.46 -1.24
N SER A 159 3.71 18.41 -1.65
CA SER A 159 4.63 19.54 -1.54
C SER A 159 4.43 20.62 -2.61
N GLY A 160 3.47 20.44 -3.52
CA GLY A 160 3.27 21.35 -4.66
C GLY A 160 4.23 21.07 -5.81
N GLU A 161 4.55 19.80 -6.01
CA GLU A 161 5.45 19.29 -7.06
C GLU A 161 6.92 19.76 -6.90
N ASP A 162 7.31 19.99 -5.63
CA ASP A 162 8.67 20.41 -5.30
C ASP A 162 9.64 19.22 -5.21
N SER A 163 10.41 19.04 -6.29
CA SER A 163 11.42 17.98 -6.37
C SER A 163 12.58 18.19 -5.39
N ASN A 164 12.88 19.41 -4.96
CA ASN A 164 13.96 19.68 -4.01
C ASN A 164 13.57 19.15 -2.62
N THR A 165 12.37 19.48 -2.15
CA THR A 165 11.83 18.93 -0.91
C THR A 165 11.85 17.40 -0.91
N VAL A 166 11.40 16.76 -2.00
CA VAL A 166 11.41 15.28 -2.08
C VAL A 166 12.84 14.73 -2.07
N ASN A 167 13.76 15.32 -2.81
CA ASN A 167 15.17 14.90 -2.83
C ASN A 167 15.83 15.02 -1.45
N GLU A 168 15.55 16.07 -0.69
CA GLU A 168 16.04 16.24 0.68
C GLU A 168 15.52 15.14 1.61
N LEU A 169 14.20 14.87 1.56
CA LEU A 169 13.57 13.83 2.38
C LEU A 169 14.11 12.44 2.03
N MET A 170 14.24 12.11 0.74
CA MET A 170 14.77 10.79 0.31
C MET A 170 16.25 10.65 0.61
N SER A 171 17.03 11.73 0.54
CA SER A 171 18.44 11.75 0.95
C SER A 171 18.60 11.51 2.45
N ALA A 172 17.77 12.15 3.28
CA ALA A 172 17.74 11.91 4.72
C ALA A 172 17.33 10.46 5.03
N LEU A 173 16.32 9.91 4.34
CA LEU A 173 15.93 8.51 4.50
C LEU A 173 17.07 7.55 4.15
N SER A 174 17.81 7.85 3.09
CA SER A 174 18.96 7.02 2.67
C SER A 174 20.11 7.06 3.67
N LYS A 175 20.45 8.26 4.15
CA LYS A 175 21.61 8.53 5.01
C LYS A 175 21.32 8.18 6.47
N ASP A 176 20.21 8.69 7.00
CA ASP A 176 19.91 8.65 8.44
C ASP A 176 18.82 7.63 8.79
N GLY A 177 18.20 7.02 7.77
CA GLY A 177 17.10 6.05 7.93
C GLY A 177 15.78 6.67 8.35
N LYS A 178 15.67 8.01 8.39
CA LYS A 178 14.47 8.73 8.79
C LYS A 178 14.41 10.13 8.21
N TYR A 179 13.21 10.68 8.14
CA TYR A 179 12.96 12.09 7.86
C TYR A 179 11.70 12.57 8.60
N ARG A 180 11.52 13.88 8.66
CA ARG A 180 10.28 14.52 9.13
C ARG A 180 9.86 15.57 8.10
N VAL A 181 8.57 15.55 7.74
CA VAL A 181 7.98 16.58 6.88
C VAL A 181 7.60 17.83 7.69
N SER A 182 7.39 18.94 7.00
CA SER A 182 6.94 20.17 7.67
C SER A 182 5.53 20.00 8.26
N PRO A 183 5.17 20.78 9.31
CA PRO A 183 3.80 20.76 9.86
C PRO A 183 2.73 21.02 8.79
N GLN A 184 2.96 21.95 7.90
CA GLN A 184 2.03 22.29 6.81
C GLN A 184 1.84 21.12 5.83
N LEU A 185 2.91 20.36 5.55
CA LEU A 185 2.82 19.22 4.65
C LEU A 185 2.06 18.06 5.28
N ILE A 186 2.30 17.77 6.56
CA ILE A 186 1.56 16.68 7.22
C ILE A 186 0.08 17.03 7.41
N GLU A 187 -0.27 18.28 7.71
CA GLU A 187 -1.66 18.72 7.76
C GLU A 187 -2.39 18.47 6.44
N LYS A 188 -1.81 18.87 5.30
CA LYS A 188 -2.38 18.57 3.97
C LYS A 188 -2.54 17.08 3.70
N ILE A 189 -1.57 16.26 4.12
CA ILE A 189 -1.66 14.81 3.97
C ILE A 189 -2.81 14.27 4.84
N GLN A 190 -2.96 14.74 6.05
CA GLN A 190 -4.01 14.32 6.98
C GLN A 190 -5.42 14.77 6.58
N GLU A 191 -5.55 15.80 5.75
CA GLU A 191 -6.84 16.15 5.11
C GLU A 191 -7.33 15.01 4.20
N GLU A 192 -6.43 14.33 3.51
CA GLU A 192 -6.75 13.28 2.53
C GLU A 192 -6.68 11.87 3.12
N PHE A 193 -5.76 11.64 4.04
CA PHE A 193 -5.43 10.32 4.58
C PHE A 193 -5.72 10.21 6.08
N SER A 194 -6.13 9.01 6.48
CA SER A 194 -6.07 8.52 7.85
C SER A 194 -5.23 7.25 7.90
N ALA A 195 -4.86 6.77 9.10
CA ALA A 195 -4.06 5.56 9.21
C ALA A 195 -4.29 4.83 10.53
N GLY A 196 -4.21 3.51 10.45
CA GLY A 196 -4.23 2.60 11.59
C GLY A 196 -3.34 1.39 11.37
N TYR A 197 -3.19 0.56 12.37
CA TYR A 197 -2.49 -0.71 12.25
C TYR A 197 -3.16 -1.79 13.09
N CYS A 198 -2.98 -3.03 12.66
CA CYS A 198 -3.47 -4.24 13.32
C CYS A 198 -2.28 -5.18 13.54
N ASP A 199 -2.14 -5.71 14.75
CA ASP A 199 -1.12 -6.71 15.05
C ASP A 199 -1.60 -8.13 14.73
N GLU A 200 -0.73 -9.14 14.86
CA GLU A 200 -1.05 -10.52 14.50
C GLU A 200 -2.23 -11.09 15.31
N LYS A 201 -2.35 -10.69 16.59
CA LYS A 201 -3.47 -11.15 17.42
C LYS A 201 -4.80 -10.58 16.93
N CYS A 202 -4.80 -9.29 16.58
CA CYS A 202 -5.97 -8.64 16.01
C CYS A 202 -6.34 -9.24 14.65
N VAL A 203 -5.36 -9.64 13.82
CA VAL A 203 -5.63 -10.33 12.54
C VAL A 203 -6.43 -11.60 12.75
N ASP A 204 -6.00 -12.48 13.67
CA ASP A 204 -6.66 -13.74 13.96
C ASP A 204 -8.09 -13.53 14.49
N GLU A 205 -8.25 -12.58 15.43
CA GLU A 205 -9.55 -12.22 16.01
C GLU A 205 -10.50 -11.66 14.94
N THR A 206 -9.98 -10.82 14.03
CA THR A 206 -10.77 -10.22 12.95
C THR A 206 -11.20 -11.23 11.90
N ILE A 207 -10.34 -12.17 11.48
CA ILE A 207 -10.71 -13.25 10.56
C ILE A 207 -11.86 -14.06 11.15
N LYS A 208 -11.73 -14.47 12.43
CA LYS A 208 -12.76 -15.23 13.12
C LYS A 208 -14.06 -14.45 13.23
N HIS A 209 -14.02 -13.21 13.68
CA HIS A 209 -15.19 -12.33 13.82
C HIS A 209 -15.94 -12.17 12.47
N ASN A 210 -15.22 -11.86 11.40
CA ASN A 210 -15.84 -11.73 10.08
C ASN A 210 -16.50 -13.01 9.59
N PHE A 211 -15.86 -14.15 9.83
CA PHE A 211 -16.46 -15.44 9.47
C PHE A 211 -17.67 -15.78 10.32
N ASP A 212 -17.60 -15.57 11.64
CA ASP A 212 -18.68 -15.92 12.55
C ASP A 212 -19.92 -15.04 12.34
N ASP A 213 -19.75 -13.76 12.12
CA ASP A 213 -20.86 -12.79 12.04
C ASP A 213 -21.37 -12.58 10.62
N TYR A 214 -20.48 -12.47 9.63
CA TYR A 214 -20.85 -12.15 8.26
C TYR A 214 -20.70 -13.32 7.27
N LYS A 215 -20.19 -14.49 7.73
CA LYS A 215 -19.88 -15.65 6.87
C LYS A 215 -18.92 -15.31 5.73
N TYR A 216 -18.09 -14.31 5.96
CA TYR A 216 -17.07 -13.88 5.02
C TYR A 216 -15.67 -14.25 5.53
N LEU A 217 -15.02 -15.18 4.83
CA LEU A 217 -13.65 -15.59 5.14
C LEU A 217 -12.69 -14.63 4.39
N CYS A 218 -12.16 -13.66 5.11
CA CYS A 218 -11.15 -12.75 4.56
C CYS A 218 -9.74 -13.34 4.67
N ASP A 219 -8.84 -12.87 3.80
CA ASP A 219 -7.41 -13.15 3.95
C ASP A 219 -6.77 -12.24 5.01
N THR A 220 -5.53 -12.54 5.40
CA THR A 220 -4.81 -11.83 6.46
C THR A 220 -4.60 -10.33 6.18
N HIS A 221 -4.43 -9.93 4.91
CA HIS A 221 -4.27 -8.51 4.55
C HIS A 221 -5.61 -7.77 4.65
N THR A 222 -6.68 -8.39 4.16
CA THR A 222 -8.04 -7.85 4.28
C THR A 222 -8.45 -7.73 5.74
N ALA A 223 -8.09 -8.70 6.60
CA ALA A 223 -8.34 -8.64 8.05
C ALA A 223 -7.70 -7.41 8.70
N VAL A 224 -6.44 -7.08 8.35
CA VAL A 224 -5.80 -5.84 8.81
C VAL A 224 -6.63 -4.61 8.43
N ALA A 225 -7.15 -4.55 7.21
CA ALA A 225 -7.94 -3.41 6.77
C ALA A 225 -9.30 -3.32 7.48
N VAL A 226 -9.94 -4.46 7.77
CA VAL A 226 -11.21 -4.52 8.51
C VAL A 226 -11.02 -4.01 9.94
N ASP A 227 -10.03 -4.49 10.69
CA ASP A 227 -9.75 -4.01 12.04
C ASP A 227 -9.44 -2.51 12.07
N VAL A 228 -8.62 -2.04 11.13
CA VAL A 228 -8.32 -0.61 11.00
C VAL A 228 -9.56 0.21 10.69
N TYR A 229 -10.47 -0.28 9.84
CA TYR A 229 -11.75 0.34 9.56
C TYR A 229 -12.62 0.46 10.82
N GLU A 230 -12.78 -0.64 11.55
CA GLU A 230 -13.61 -0.65 12.76
C GLU A 230 -13.07 0.32 13.82
N ASN A 231 -11.75 0.38 13.98
CA ASN A 231 -11.11 1.33 14.89
C ASN A 231 -11.25 2.78 14.39
N TYR A 232 -11.12 3.02 13.08
CA TYR A 232 -11.35 4.33 12.48
C TYR A 232 -12.76 4.85 12.77
N VAL A 233 -13.79 4.02 12.56
CA VAL A 233 -15.19 4.41 12.85
C VAL A 233 -15.39 4.67 14.35
N LYS A 234 -14.83 3.83 15.22
CA LYS A 234 -14.91 4.03 16.68
C LYS A 234 -14.26 5.33 17.14
N GLU A 235 -13.12 5.71 16.54
CA GLU A 235 -12.35 6.90 16.90
C GLU A 235 -12.96 8.18 16.34
N THR A 236 -13.51 8.14 15.14
CA THR A 236 -13.95 9.36 14.42
C THR A 236 -15.46 9.55 14.39
N GLY A 237 -16.24 8.48 14.58
CA GLY A 237 -17.69 8.48 14.34
C GLY A 237 -18.09 8.63 12.86
N ASP A 238 -17.13 8.50 11.93
CA ASP A 238 -17.37 8.60 10.49
C ASP A 238 -17.93 7.27 9.95
N ASP A 239 -19.22 7.24 9.70
CA ASP A 239 -20.01 6.08 9.31
C ASP A 239 -20.47 6.10 7.84
N ILE A 240 -19.87 6.97 7.02
CA ILE A 240 -20.22 7.02 5.59
C ILE A 240 -19.84 5.70 4.90
N PRO A 241 -20.53 5.34 3.79
CA PRO A 241 -20.23 4.11 3.06
C PRO A 241 -18.74 3.97 2.78
N THR A 242 -18.19 2.84 3.17
CA THR A 242 -16.74 2.59 3.09
C THR A 242 -16.46 1.33 2.29
N VAL A 243 -15.53 1.42 1.35
CA VAL A 243 -14.99 0.28 0.63
C VAL A 243 -13.74 -0.21 1.34
N ILE A 244 -13.67 -1.49 1.67
CA ILE A 244 -12.46 -2.16 2.14
C ILE A 244 -11.85 -2.91 0.95
N ASP A 245 -10.65 -2.54 0.58
CA ASP A 245 -9.96 -3.14 -0.56
C ASP A 245 -9.42 -4.53 -0.20
N SER A 246 -9.99 -5.57 -0.80
CA SER A 246 -9.58 -6.96 -0.60
C SER A 246 -8.48 -7.31 -1.61
N THR A 247 -7.23 -7.16 -1.20
CA THR A 247 -6.05 -7.25 -2.08
C THR A 247 -5.52 -8.66 -2.29
N ALA A 248 -6.03 -9.66 -1.57
CA ALA A 248 -5.58 -11.04 -1.65
C ALA A 248 -6.75 -12.02 -1.51
N THR A 249 -6.46 -13.30 -1.42
CA THR A 249 -7.46 -14.37 -1.24
C THR A 249 -7.05 -15.29 -0.08
N PRO A 250 -7.99 -15.77 0.75
CA PRO A 250 -7.69 -16.69 1.84
C PRO A 250 -7.02 -17.99 1.35
N TYR A 251 -7.33 -18.45 0.16
CA TYR A 251 -6.71 -19.66 -0.42
C TYR A 251 -5.19 -19.52 -0.62
N LYS A 252 -4.69 -18.33 -0.85
CA LYS A 252 -3.25 -18.06 -0.95
C LYS A 252 -2.55 -18.16 0.40
N PHE A 253 -3.26 -17.90 1.49
CA PHE A 253 -2.76 -17.87 2.86
C PHE A 253 -3.43 -18.91 3.75
N SER A 254 -3.86 -20.03 3.21
CA SER A 254 -4.66 -21.07 3.85
C SER A 254 -4.04 -21.70 5.12
N LYS A 255 -2.78 -21.43 5.42
CA LYS A 255 -2.12 -21.83 6.68
C LYS A 255 -2.26 -20.80 7.79
N SER A 256 -2.70 -19.60 7.45
CA SER A 256 -2.79 -18.44 8.35
C SER A 256 -4.23 -17.92 8.46
N VAL A 257 -5.17 -18.59 7.80
CA VAL A 257 -6.61 -18.27 7.82
C VAL A 257 -7.43 -19.39 8.44
#